data_b2319cc31a7388c3bd8839b245a308db
#
_entry.id   b2319cc31a7388c3bd8839b245a308db
#
_cell.length_a   1.000
_cell.length_b   1.000
_cell.length_c   1.000
_cell.angle_alpha   90.00
_cell.angle_beta   90.00
_cell.angle_gamma   90.00
#
_symmetry.space_group_name_H-M   'P 1'
#
loop_
_entity.id
_entity.type
_entity.pdbx_description
1 polymer ?
#
loop_
_entity_poly.entity_id
_entity_poly.type
_entity_poly.pdbx_seq_one_letter_code
_entity_poly.pdbx_strand_id
1 'polypeptide(L)'
;MLSSCLKTEDAIQIELTRNCQIKSFTLSSDSVAELSSVKFTIDQLTGRIFNIDSLPYGTKIEKVYCTLTTASSYDVNSVEVSPYAYPDSTYYLQSLSDSIDFSAPVKFVMHAYDGITTKTYIAQVNIHQIEPDTMIWTEAANPMLPVAIREQKTIKMEQEGDA
;
A
#
# COMPACT_ATOMS: atom_id res chain seq x y z
N MET A 1 65.25 -1.30 28.48
CA MET A 1 64.56 -1.40 27.14
C MET A 1 63.10 -1.67 27.40
N LEU A 2 62.27 -0.64 27.30
CA LEU A 2 60.83 -0.75 27.47
C LEU A 2 60.25 -0.91 26.08
N SER A 3 59.76 -2.11 25.73
CA SER A 3 59.03 -2.37 24.49
C SER A 3 57.60 -1.89 24.71
N SER A 4 57.26 -0.75 24.13
CA SER A 4 55.90 -0.27 24.04
C SER A 4 55.18 -1.07 22.98
N CYS A 5 54.33 -2.04 23.36
CA CYS A 5 53.34 -2.58 22.49
C CYS A 5 52.29 -1.50 22.20
N LEU A 6 52.44 -0.80 21.08
CA LEU A 6 51.30 -0.10 20.49
C LEU A 6 50.27 -1.17 20.08
N LYS A 7 49.18 -1.28 20.83
CA LYS A 7 47.98 -1.94 20.31
C LYS A 7 47.55 -1.13 19.10
N THR A 8 47.67 -1.75 17.95
CA THR A 8 46.99 -1.30 16.74
C THR A 8 45.51 -1.21 17.11
N GLU A 9 44.94 -0.02 17.05
CA GLU A 9 43.51 0.15 17.15
C GLU A 9 42.87 -0.71 16.05
N ASP A 10 42.18 -1.77 16.47
CA ASP A 10 41.36 -2.53 15.56
C ASP A 10 40.36 -1.55 14.95
N ALA A 11 40.59 -1.17 13.71
CA ALA A 11 39.65 -0.39 12.94
C ALA A 11 38.31 -1.13 13.02
N ILE A 12 37.33 -0.51 13.67
CA ILE A 12 35.98 -1.05 13.73
C ILE A 12 35.53 -1.18 12.29
N GLN A 13 35.54 -2.39 11.78
CA GLN A 13 34.96 -2.72 10.48
C GLN A 13 33.45 -2.60 10.64
N ILE A 14 32.93 -1.44 10.27
CA ILE A 14 31.49 -1.26 10.16
C ILE A 14 31.05 -2.11 8.96
N GLU A 15 30.56 -3.30 9.23
CA GLU A 15 29.87 -4.09 8.19
C GLU A 15 28.60 -3.36 7.80
N LEU A 16 28.62 -2.77 6.62
CA LEU A 16 27.45 -2.13 6.05
C LEU A 16 26.38 -3.20 5.81
N THR A 17 25.20 -2.95 6.35
CA THR A 17 24.11 -3.93 6.26
C THR A 17 23.60 -4.07 4.83
N ARG A 18 23.22 -5.29 4.47
CA ARG A 18 22.56 -5.65 3.20
C ARG A 18 21.04 -5.82 3.36
N ASN A 19 20.53 -5.46 4.53
CA ASN A 19 19.12 -5.62 4.79
C ASN A 19 18.33 -4.43 4.21
N CYS A 20 17.33 -4.73 3.39
CA CYS A 20 16.42 -3.75 2.79
C CYS A 20 14.96 -4.09 3.11
N GLN A 21 14.69 -4.89 4.14
CA GLN A 21 13.36 -5.36 4.42
C GLN A 21 12.54 -4.31 5.20
N ILE A 22 11.36 -4.01 4.69
CA ILE A 22 10.37 -3.20 5.41
C ILE A 22 9.77 -4.06 6.52
N LYS A 23 9.85 -3.60 7.75
CA LYS A 23 9.24 -4.24 8.93
C LYS A 23 7.80 -3.77 9.15
N SER A 24 7.55 -2.48 8.99
CA SER A 24 6.20 -1.93 9.06
C SER A 24 5.97 -0.89 7.98
N PHE A 25 4.70 -0.79 7.57
CA PHE A 25 4.20 0.17 6.61
C PHE A 25 2.90 0.74 7.16
N THR A 26 2.82 2.06 7.29
CA THR A 26 1.61 2.74 7.75
C THR A 26 1.36 3.96 6.89
N LEU A 27 0.09 4.28 6.71
CA LEU A 27 -0.36 5.47 6.00
C LEU A 27 -1.14 6.38 6.95
N SER A 28 -1.05 7.67 6.74
CA SER A 28 -1.85 8.66 7.45
C SER A 28 -2.25 9.79 6.51
N SER A 29 -3.35 10.48 6.82
CA SER A 29 -3.84 11.61 6.04
C SER A 29 -4.56 12.58 6.96
N ASP A 30 -4.41 13.88 6.68
CA ASP A 30 -5.13 14.93 7.41
C ASP A 30 -6.64 14.90 7.12
N SER A 31 -7.02 14.33 5.97
CA SER A 31 -8.40 14.28 5.50
C SER A 31 -9.12 12.97 5.85
N VAL A 32 -8.37 11.89 6.15
CA VAL A 32 -8.90 10.55 6.40
C VAL A 32 -8.26 9.98 7.67
N ALA A 33 -8.86 10.28 8.81
CA ALA A 33 -8.32 9.88 10.12
C ALA A 33 -8.20 8.35 10.29
N GLU A 34 -9.11 7.60 9.68
CA GLU A 34 -9.18 6.14 9.76
C GLU A 34 -7.99 5.45 9.10
N LEU A 35 -7.30 6.13 8.16
CA LEU A 35 -6.18 5.58 7.40
C LEU A 35 -5.03 5.14 8.30
N SER A 36 -4.81 5.84 9.43
CA SER A 36 -3.76 5.51 10.40
C SER A 36 -4.00 4.19 11.14
N SER A 37 -5.24 3.71 11.18
CA SER A 37 -5.62 2.44 11.81
C SER A 37 -5.60 1.24 10.86
N VAL A 38 -5.45 1.48 9.56
CA VAL A 38 -5.44 0.44 8.52
C VAL A 38 -4.20 -0.44 8.66
N LYS A 39 -4.41 -1.74 8.66
CA LYS A 39 -3.33 -2.73 8.70
C LYS A 39 -2.91 -3.13 7.30
N PHE A 40 -1.62 -2.96 7.03
CA PHE A 40 -1.02 -3.40 5.77
C PHE A 40 -0.27 -4.71 5.95
N THR A 41 -0.46 -5.61 5.01
CA THR A 41 0.31 -6.85 4.88
C THR A 41 1.50 -6.59 3.98
N ILE A 42 2.69 -7.02 4.44
CA ILE A 42 3.94 -6.91 3.68
C ILE A 42 4.37 -8.31 3.29
N ASP A 43 4.23 -8.65 2.02
CA ASP A 43 4.74 -9.90 1.47
C ASP A 43 6.22 -9.71 1.08
N GLN A 44 7.09 -10.29 1.90
CA GLN A 44 8.53 -10.18 1.72
C GLN A 44 9.05 -10.97 0.51
N LEU A 45 8.31 -11.98 0.03
CA LEU A 45 8.70 -12.80 -1.10
C LEU A 45 8.41 -12.11 -2.43
N THR A 46 7.20 -11.57 -2.56
CA THR A 46 6.77 -10.91 -3.79
C THR A 46 7.03 -9.41 -3.80
N GLY A 47 7.39 -8.82 -2.65
CA GLY A 47 7.55 -7.38 -2.52
C GLY A 47 6.23 -6.61 -2.63
N ARG A 48 5.10 -7.20 -2.23
CA ARG A 48 3.79 -6.54 -2.27
C ARG A 48 3.39 -6.04 -0.90
N ILE A 49 2.81 -4.84 -0.87
CA ILE A 49 2.23 -4.23 0.32
C ILE A 49 0.78 -3.88 0.01
N PHE A 50 -0.15 -4.38 0.82
CA PHE A 50 -1.58 -4.13 0.60
C PHE A 50 -2.38 -4.24 1.89
N ASN A 51 -3.53 -3.60 1.95
CA ASN A 51 -4.52 -3.77 3.01
C ASN A 51 -5.48 -4.92 2.63
N ILE A 52 -5.76 -5.82 3.59
CA ILE A 52 -6.68 -6.94 3.39
C ILE A 52 -8.12 -6.41 3.38
N ASP A 53 -8.46 -5.60 4.38
CA ASP A 53 -9.76 -4.97 4.48
C ASP A 53 -9.77 -3.71 3.62
N SER A 54 -10.60 -3.70 2.58
CA SER A 54 -10.71 -2.54 1.69
C SER A 54 -11.25 -1.33 2.43
N LEU A 55 -10.73 -0.16 2.11
CA LEU A 55 -11.26 1.11 2.59
C LEU A 55 -12.65 1.39 2.01
N PRO A 56 -13.47 2.22 2.67
CA PRO A 56 -14.77 2.60 2.14
C PRO A 56 -14.70 3.20 0.74
N TYR A 57 -15.77 3.03 -0.03
CA TYR A 57 -15.91 3.65 -1.34
C TYR A 57 -15.73 5.18 -1.26
N GLY A 58 -15.01 5.75 -2.21
CA GLY A 58 -14.78 7.19 -2.28
C GLY A 58 -13.73 7.72 -1.29
N THR A 59 -13.00 6.86 -0.56
CA THR A 59 -11.88 7.29 0.28
C THR A 59 -10.81 7.98 -0.56
N LYS A 60 -10.45 9.21 -0.19
CA LYS A 60 -9.46 10.02 -0.90
C LYS A 60 -8.05 9.66 -0.42
N ILE A 61 -7.22 9.19 -1.34
CA ILE A 61 -5.84 8.75 -1.08
C ILE A 61 -4.79 9.42 -1.97
N GLU A 62 -5.14 10.58 -2.57
CA GLU A 62 -4.23 11.34 -3.44
C GLU A 62 -3.16 12.11 -2.66
N LYS A 63 -3.39 12.35 -1.36
CA LYS A 63 -2.46 13.06 -0.47
C LYS A 63 -2.32 12.30 0.83
N VAL A 64 -1.41 11.36 0.87
CA VAL A 64 -1.21 10.45 2.00
C VAL A 64 0.24 10.47 2.42
N TYR A 65 0.48 10.56 3.72
CA TYR A 65 1.81 10.45 4.31
C TYR A 65 2.12 8.97 4.57
N CYS A 66 3.32 8.55 4.18
CA CYS A 66 3.78 7.19 4.31
C CYS A 66 4.89 7.07 5.35
N THR A 67 4.74 6.17 6.31
CA THR A 67 5.80 5.84 7.26
C THR A 67 6.25 4.40 7.05
N LEU A 68 7.54 4.26 6.75
CA LEU A 68 8.22 2.98 6.60
C LEU A 68 9.18 2.78 7.76
N THR A 69 9.24 1.57 8.32
CA THR A 69 10.28 1.19 9.27
C THR A 69 10.98 -0.08 8.85
N THR A 70 12.25 -0.19 9.17
CA THR A 70 13.12 -1.35 8.99
C THR A 70 13.46 -1.97 10.35
N ALA A 71 14.20 -3.06 10.39
CA ALA A 71 14.60 -3.67 11.66
C ALA A 71 15.61 -2.81 12.42
N SER A 72 16.48 -2.10 11.70
CA SER A 72 17.46 -1.14 12.25
C SER A 72 17.47 0.12 11.40
N SER A 73 17.77 1.26 12.03
CA SER A 73 17.95 2.53 11.33
C SER A 73 19.15 2.54 10.36
N TYR A 74 20.02 1.54 10.47
CA TYR A 74 21.19 1.36 9.60
C TYR A 74 20.94 0.34 8.47
N ASP A 75 19.71 -0.16 8.30
CA ASP A 75 19.41 -1.14 7.25
C ASP A 75 19.28 -0.47 5.88
N VAL A 76 18.65 0.71 5.83
CA VAL A 76 18.33 1.41 4.59
C VAL A 76 18.91 2.81 4.58
N ASN A 77 19.66 3.11 3.54
CA ASN A 77 20.30 4.41 3.32
C ASN A 77 19.31 5.40 2.68
N SER A 78 18.54 4.95 1.71
CA SER A 78 17.57 5.79 0.99
C SER A 78 16.41 4.97 0.46
N VAL A 79 15.30 5.64 0.24
CA VAL A 79 14.08 5.07 -0.33
C VAL A 79 13.70 5.89 -1.57
N GLU A 80 13.68 5.25 -2.71
CA GLU A 80 13.19 5.84 -3.96
C GLU A 80 11.72 5.53 -4.13
N VAL A 81 10.92 6.52 -4.50
CA VAL A 81 9.47 6.43 -4.66
C VAL A 81 9.09 6.75 -6.10
N SER A 82 8.30 5.88 -6.70
CA SER A 82 7.78 6.04 -8.07
C SER A 82 6.28 5.71 -8.08
N PRO A 83 5.38 6.71 -7.97
CA PRO A 83 3.96 6.49 -8.11
C PRO A 83 3.61 6.11 -9.55
N TYR A 84 2.81 5.05 -9.75
CA TYR A 84 2.38 4.65 -11.09
C TYR A 84 1.40 5.63 -11.75
N ALA A 85 0.72 6.45 -10.94
CA ALA A 85 -0.07 7.55 -11.46
C ALA A 85 0.79 8.60 -12.21
N TYR A 86 2.08 8.71 -11.82
CA TYR A 86 3.03 9.67 -12.37
C TYR A 86 4.38 8.99 -12.61
N PRO A 87 4.51 8.16 -13.67
CA PRO A 87 5.70 7.30 -13.87
C PRO A 87 7.00 8.07 -14.06
N ASP A 88 6.93 9.33 -14.51
CA ASP A 88 8.10 10.20 -14.69
C ASP A 88 8.52 10.92 -13.39
N SER A 89 7.72 10.78 -12.32
CA SER A 89 7.97 11.42 -11.03
C SER A 89 8.63 10.44 -10.06
N THR A 90 9.88 10.10 -10.32
CA THR A 90 10.69 9.33 -9.38
C THR A 90 11.46 10.28 -8.47
N TYR A 91 11.35 10.10 -7.17
CA TYR A 91 12.03 10.93 -6.17
C TYR A 91 12.49 10.12 -4.97
N TYR A 92 13.43 10.66 -4.20
CA TYR A 92 13.84 10.05 -2.93
C TYR A 92 12.96 10.56 -1.79
N LEU A 93 12.46 9.64 -0.99
CA LEU A 93 11.69 9.98 0.22
C LEU A 93 12.62 10.61 1.26
N GLN A 94 12.64 11.93 1.33
CA GLN A 94 13.52 12.67 2.23
C GLN A 94 12.86 13.01 3.55
N SER A 95 11.53 13.05 3.59
CA SER A 95 10.76 13.44 4.77
C SER A 95 9.47 12.64 4.88
N LEU A 96 9.08 12.34 6.13
CA LEU A 96 7.76 11.79 6.45
C LEU A 96 6.61 12.76 6.15
N SER A 97 6.93 14.02 5.82
CA SER A 97 5.96 15.06 5.46
C SER A 97 5.66 15.13 3.95
N ASP A 98 6.34 14.34 3.14
CA ASP A 98 6.06 14.29 1.71
C ASP A 98 4.80 13.47 1.46
N SER A 99 3.78 14.09 0.88
CA SER A 99 2.54 13.40 0.52
C SER A 99 2.71 12.62 -0.78
N ILE A 100 2.20 11.40 -0.79
CA ILE A 100 2.24 10.48 -1.92
C ILE A 100 0.81 10.21 -2.39
N ASP A 101 0.63 10.12 -3.71
CA ASP A 101 -0.64 9.73 -4.32
C ASP A 101 -0.71 8.19 -4.43
N PHE A 102 -1.66 7.60 -3.70
CA PHE A 102 -1.94 6.16 -3.70
C PHE A 102 -3.17 5.78 -4.53
N SER A 103 -3.70 6.67 -5.36
CA SER A 103 -4.80 6.35 -6.30
C SER A 103 -4.42 5.26 -7.29
N ALA A 104 -3.14 5.09 -7.54
CA ALA A 104 -2.53 3.98 -8.26
C ALA A 104 -1.43 3.33 -7.39
N PRO A 105 -0.97 2.11 -7.73
CA PRO A 105 0.12 1.48 -7.01
C PRO A 105 1.38 2.36 -6.96
N VAL A 106 2.11 2.30 -5.85
CA VAL A 106 3.34 3.05 -5.64
C VAL A 106 4.51 2.08 -5.49
N LYS A 107 5.54 2.26 -6.28
CA LYS A 107 6.78 1.49 -6.21
C LYS A 107 7.74 2.16 -5.23
N PHE A 108 8.27 1.40 -4.30
CA PHE A 108 9.35 1.78 -3.39
C PHE A 108 10.58 0.94 -3.68
N VAL A 109 11.73 1.58 -3.89
CA VAL A 109 13.02 0.91 -4.00
C VAL A 109 13.85 1.26 -2.77
N MET A 110 14.09 0.26 -1.94
CA MET A 110 14.88 0.37 -0.72
C MET A 110 16.34 0.14 -1.08
N HIS A 111 17.22 1.08 -0.74
CA HIS A 111 18.66 0.98 -0.98
C HIS A 111 19.37 0.74 0.36
N ALA A 112 20.11 -0.37 0.48
CA ALA A 112 20.88 -0.67 1.69
C ALA A 112 22.10 0.23 1.82
N TYR A 113 22.67 0.24 3.03
CA TYR A 113 23.89 1.00 3.30
C TYR A 113 25.13 0.46 2.58
N ASP A 114 25.11 -0.78 2.10
CA ASP A 114 26.22 -1.33 1.29
C ASP A 114 26.36 -0.66 -0.09
N GLY A 115 25.38 0.15 -0.50
CA GLY A 115 25.35 0.87 -1.76
C GLY A 115 25.10 0.00 -2.99
N ILE A 116 24.87 -1.31 -2.80
CA ILE A 116 24.70 -2.29 -3.89
C ILE A 116 23.36 -3.00 -3.78
N THR A 117 22.97 -3.40 -2.58
CA THR A 117 21.76 -4.18 -2.36
C THR A 117 20.53 -3.30 -2.41
N THR A 118 19.56 -3.72 -3.23
CA THR A 118 18.26 -3.05 -3.34
C THR A 118 17.13 -4.04 -3.21
N LYS A 119 15.98 -3.58 -2.72
CA LYS A 119 14.74 -4.36 -2.69
C LYS A 119 13.55 -3.51 -3.10
N THR A 120 12.76 -4.04 -4.01
CA THR A 120 11.58 -3.34 -4.54
C THR A 120 10.32 -3.84 -3.86
N TYR A 121 9.44 -2.89 -3.51
CA TYR A 121 8.10 -3.13 -3.03
C TYR A 121 7.09 -2.37 -3.88
N ILE A 122 5.91 -2.95 -4.06
CA ILE A 122 4.78 -2.31 -4.72
C ILE A 122 3.65 -2.24 -3.69
N ALA A 123 3.33 -1.02 -3.27
CA ALA A 123 2.25 -0.76 -2.34
C ALA A 123 0.98 -0.40 -3.10
N GLN A 124 -0.10 -1.08 -2.77
CA GLN A 124 -1.43 -0.84 -3.33
C GLN A 124 -2.45 -0.70 -2.21
N VAL A 125 -3.22 0.37 -2.24
CA VAL A 125 -4.33 0.60 -1.31
C VAL A 125 -5.61 0.09 -1.96
N ASN A 126 -6.26 -0.87 -1.30
CA ASN A 126 -7.53 -1.42 -1.75
C ASN A 126 -8.69 -0.59 -1.20
N ILE A 127 -9.56 -0.11 -2.09
CA ILE A 127 -10.77 0.66 -1.78
C ILE A 127 -11.95 -0.07 -2.42
N HIS A 128 -13.10 -0.08 -1.75
CA HIS A 128 -14.33 -0.62 -2.33
C HIS A 128 -14.67 0.13 -3.63
N GLN A 129 -14.89 -0.62 -4.70
CA GLN A 129 -15.17 -0.07 -6.04
C GLN A 129 -16.64 0.32 -6.22
N ILE A 130 -17.51 -0.14 -5.33
CA ILE A 130 -18.96 0.02 -5.43
C ILE A 130 -19.43 0.62 -4.11
N GLU A 131 -20.32 1.61 -4.21
CA GLU A 131 -21.01 2.16 -3.05
C GLU A 131 -21.87 1.06 -2.39
N PRO A 132 -21.84 0.89 -1.05
CA PRO A 132 -22.51 -0.22 -0.36
C PRO A 132 -24.02 -0.30 -0.62
N ASP A 133 -24.65 0.85 -0.84
CA ASP A 133 -26.10 0.96 -1.07
C ASP A 133 -26.50 0.78 -2.54
N THR A 134 -25.53 0.57 -3.44
CA THR A 134 -25.80 0.36 -4.86
C THR A 134 -25.97 -1.11 -5.17
N MET A 135 -27.21 -1.54 -5.34
CA MET A 135 -27.53 -2.88 -5.81
C MET A 135 -27.43 -2.93 -7.33
N ILE A 136 -26.37 -3.54 -7.84
CA ILE A 136 -26.18 -3.73 -9.28
C ILE A 136 -26.89 -5.03 -9.69
N TRP A 137 -28.01 -4.92 -10.37
CA TRP A 137 -28.67 -6.05 -11.00
C TRP A 137 -28.02 -6.31 -12.36
N THR A 138 -27.28 -7.37 -12.48
CA THR A 138 -26.82 -7.86 -13.79
C THR A 138 -27.91 -8.80 -14.31
N GLU A 139 -28.57 -8.43 -15.41
CA GLU A 139 -29.48 -9.34 -16.10
C GLU A 139 -28.62 -10.50 -16.63
N ALA A 140 -28.77 -11.67 -16.00
CA ALA A 140 -28.17 -12.88 -16.52
C ALA A 140 -28.89 -13.24 -17.82
N ALA A 141 -28.25 -13.08 -18.95
CA ALA A 141 -28.68 -13.61 -20.20
C ALA A 141 -28.77 -15.13 -20.05
N ASN A 142 -29.97 -15.63 -19.80
CA ASN A 142 -30.23 -17.07 -19.75
C ASN A 142 -30.62 -17.56 -21.17
N PRO A 143 -29.67 -18.15 -21.92
CA PRO A 143 -29.95 -18.59 -23.29
C PRO A 143 -30.84 -19.83 -23.37
N MET A 144 -31.33 -20.35 -22.25
CA MET A 144 -32.04 -21.64 -22.19
C MET A 144 -33.47 -21.57 -21.65
N LEU A 145 -34.12 -20.42 -21.57
CA LEU A 145 -35.55 -20.40 -21.30
C LEU A 145 -36.30 -20.68 -22.59
N PRO A 146 -37.09 -21.77 -22.66
CA PRO A 146 -37.93 -22.03 -23.83
C PRO A 146 -38.92 -20.88 -24.01
N VAL A 147 -39.16 -20.50 -25.25
CA VAL A 147 -39.97 -19.35 -25.71
C VAL A 147 -41.46 -19.38 -25.21
N ALA A 148 -41.81 -20.34 -24.39
CA ALA A 148 -43.17 -20.54 -23.89
C ALA A 148 -43.56 -19.76 -22.62
N ILE A 149 -42.63 -19.07 -21.93
CA ILE A 149 -43.00 -18.23 -20.77
C ILE A 149 -43.16 -16.79 -21.23
N ARG A 150 -44.29 -16.48 -21.81
CA ARG A 150 -44.68 -15.14 -22.27
C ARG A 150 -45.65 -14.43 -21.31
N GLU A 151 -45.63 -14.73 -20.04
CA GLU A 151 -46.43 -13.97 -19.08
C GLU A 151 -45.51 -13.25 -18.09
N GLN A 152 -45.26 -11.99 -18.40
CA GLN A 152 -44.71 -11.05 -17.38
C GLN A 152 -45.87 -10.62 -16.47
N LYS A 153 -45.95 -11.19 -15.27
CA LYS A 153 -46.84 -10.70 -14.23
C LYS A 153 -46.14 -9.60 -13.46
N THR A 154 -46.49 -8.37 -13.79
CA THR A 154 -46.05 -7.22 -13.01
C THR A 154 -46.82 -7.20 -11.69
N ILE A 155 -46.16 -7.53 -10.59
CA ILE A 155 -46.69 -7.37 -9.23
C ILE A 155 -46.38 -5.94 -8.79
N LYS A 156 -47.39 -5.07 -8.76
CA LYS A 156 -47.29 -3.79 -8.08
C LYS A 156 -47.44 -4.07 -6.59
N MET A 157 -46.39 -3.83 -5.82
CA MET A 157 -46.49 -3.71 -4.36
C MET A 157 -47.04 -2.31 -4.05
N GLU A 158 -48.27 -2.24 -3.63
CA GLU A 158 -48.81 -1.05 -3.00
C GLU A 158 -48.27 -1.01 -1.59
N GLN A 159 -47.58 0.07 -1.27
CA GLN A 159 -47.15 0.37 0.08
C GLN A 159 -48.39 0.88 0.84
N GLU A 160 -48.95 0.06 1.71
CA GLU A 160 -50.02 0.44 2.61
C GLU A 160 -49.48 1.49 3.59
N GLY A 161 -49.92 2.74 3.42
CA GLY A 161 -49.56 3.81 4.29
C GLY A 161 -50.30 3.69 5.63
N ASP A 162 -49.59 3.65 6.70
CA ASP A 162 -50.10 3.76 8.06
C ASP A 162 -50.73 5.15 8.25
N ALA A 163 -51.96 5.14 8.72
CA ALA A 163 -52.72 6.31 9.16
C ALA A 163 -52.39 6.67 10.63
#